data_66cd5001861bc8543af833bf37b493e9
#
_entry.id   66cd5001861bc8543af833bf37b493e9
#
_cell.length_a   1.000
_cell.length_b   1.000
_cell.length_c   1.000
_cell.angle_alpha   90.00
_cell.angle_beta   90.00
_cell.angle_gamma   90.00
#
_symmetry.space_group_name_H-M   'P 1'
#
loop_
_entity.id
_entity.type
_entity.pdbx_description
1 polymer ?
#
loop_
_entity_poly.entity_id
_entity_poly.type
_entity_poly.pdbx_seq_one_letter_code
_entity_poly.pdbx_strand_id
1 'polypeptide(L)'
;MLNKLAVSNLAVVEKVEVAFGPGLNVVTGETGAGKSVLIGALELVLGGRADSSVVRDGAKEAEVEADFGGTVVRRTVTAEGRSRAWVNDESVAVSELKELGRRLVDIHGPRANQNILEEDFQRTTLDRFGGVGLSKYSAAYGEWRKTADEIASLEGGASVEDEIDLLKFQVGELEEANVTFGF
;
A
#
# COMPACT_ATOMS: atom_id res chain seq x y z
N MET A 1 7.65 10.22 13.87
CA MET A 1 8.97 10.72 13.41
C MET A 1 9.87 9.51 13.25
N LEU A 2 10.77 9.48 12.23
CA LEU A 2 11.77 8.41 12.11
C LEU A 2 12.80 8.54 13.22
N ASN A 3 12.89 7.52 14.07
CA ASN A 3 13.82 7.48 15.19
C ASN A 3 15.05 6.62 14.86
N LYS A 4 14.85 5.56 14.08
CA LYS A 4 15.90 4.59 13.77
C LYS A 4 15.67 3.95 12.41
N LEU A 5 16.76 3.73 11.69
CA LEU A 5 16.79 2.93 10.46
C LEU A 5 17.92 1.91 10.57
N ALA A 6 17.57 0.64 10.52
CA ALA A 6 18.51 -0.46 10.47
C ALA A 6 18.45 -1.14 9.10
N VAL A 7 19.61 -1.39 8.53
CA VAL A 7 19.75 -1.99 7.18
C VAL A 7 20.75 -3.13 7.26
N SER A 8 20.38 -4.27 6.70
CA SER A 8 21.24 -5.45 6.59
C SER A 8 21.23 -6.01 5.17
N ASN A 9 22.42 -6.28 4.63
CA ASN A 9 22.65 -6.90 3.32
C ASN A 9 21.94 -6.20 2.16
N LEU A 10 21.88 -4.88 2.16
CA LEU A 10 21.24 -4.10 1.10
C LEU A 10 22.32 -3.46 0.21
N ALA A 11 22.32 -3.79 -1.07
CA ALA A 11 23.28 -3.33 -2.07
C ALA A 11 24.72 -3.48 -1.57
N VAL A 12 25.47 -2.41 -1.41
CA VAL A 12 26.87 -2.44 -0.92
C VAL A 12 26.99 -2.48 0.60
N VAL A 13 25.88 -2.30 1.32
CA VAL A 13 25.85 -2.23 2.79
C VAL A 13 25.66 -3.62 3.37
N GLU A 14 26.59 -4.04 4.22
CA GLU A 14 26.45 -5.29 4.97
C GLU A 14 25.54 -5.12 6.19
N LYS A 15 25.85 -4.12 7.03
CA LYS A 15 25.04 -3.77 8.18
C LYS A 15 25.29 -2.32 8.57
N VAL A 16 24.22 -1.58 8.79
CA VAL A 16 24.26 -0.23 9.34
C VAL A 16 23.02 0.04 10.17
N GLU A 17 23.19 0.77 11.23
CA GLU A 17 22.10 1.28 12.06
C GLU A 17 22.31 2.78 12.24
N VAL A 18 21.27 3.57 11.96
CA VAL A 18 21.29 5.03 12.08
C VAL A 18 20.17 5.48 13.01
N ALA A 19 20.53 6.19 14.05
CA ALA A 19 19.57 6.86 14.92
C ALA A 19 19.38 8.32 14.46
N PHE A 20 18.15 8.79 14.47
CA PHE A 20 17.77 10.14 14.08
C PHE A 20 17.28 10.91 15.30
N GLY A 21 17.75 12.16 15.42
CA GLY A 21 17.27 13.09 16.43
C GLY A 21 16.06 13.88 15.95
N PRO A 22 15.40 14.65 16.83
CA PRO A 22 14.36 15.57 16.44
C PRO A 22 14.90 16.71 15.57
N GLY A 23 14.06 17.21 14.65
CA GLY A 23 14.43 18.33 13.78
C GLY A 23 15.24 17.91 12.56
N LEU A 24 16.21 18.73 12.16
CA LEU A 24 17.02 18.52 10.96
C LEU A 24 18.14 17.50 11.21
N ASN A 25 18.16 16.44 10.41
CA ASN A 25 19.26 15.48 10.36
C ASN A 25 19.96 15.60 9.00
N VAL A 26 21.28 15.77 9.01
CA VAL A 26 22.07 15.96 7.78
C VAL A 26 22.97 14.74 7.58
N VAL A 27 22.80 14.07 6.42
CA VAL A 27 23.63 12.93 6.01
C VAL A 27 24.64 13.40 4.97
N THR A 28 25.90 13.40 5.33
CA THR A 28 27.03 13.82 4.47
C THR A 28 27.94 12.63 4.16
N GLY A 29 28.73 12.72 3.14
CA GLY A 29 29.72 11.71 2.74
C GLY A 29 30.04 11.77 1.25
N GLU A 30 31.05 11.04 0.83
CA GLU A 30 31.47 10.97 -0.57
C GLU A 30 30.46 10.24 -1.45
N THR A 31 30.59 10.43 -2.77
CA THR A 31 29.76 9.69 -3.74
C THR A 31 30.08 8.20 -3.65
N GLY A 32 29.07 7.35 -3.50
CA GLY A 32 29.26 5.91 -3.28
C GLY A 32 29.33 5.45 -1.82
N ALA A 33 29.45 6.37 -0.86
CA ALA A 33 29.56 6.05 0.59
C ALA A 33 28.26 5.54 1.24
N GLY A 34 27.26 5.10 0.45
CA GLY A 34 26.02 4.51 0.99
C GLY A 34 24.88 5.49 1.28
N LYS A 35 25.04 6.82 1.05
CA LYS A 35 23.93 7.78 1.25
C LYS A 35 22.66 7.42 0.47
N SER A 36 22.83 7.10 -0.81
CA SER A 36 21.72 6.69 -1.66
C SER A 36 21.10 5.35 -1.25
N VAL A 37 21.90 4.48 -0.60
CA VAL A 37 21.40 3.22 -0.06
C VAL A 37 20.49 3.45 1.14
N LEU A 38 20.79 4.44 1.99
CA LEU A 38 19.89 4.81 3.10
C LEU A 38 18.55 5.33 2.62
N ILE A 39 18.55 6.16 1.56
CA ILE A 39 17.29 6.63 0.96
C ILE A 39 16.53 5.46 0.31
N GLY A 40 17.24 4.62 -0.46
CA GLY A 40 16.64 3.40 -1.05
C GLY A 40 16.12 2.42 0.01
N ALA A 41 16.79 2.30 1.15
CA ALA A 41 16.31 1.51 2.28
C ALA A 41 15.00 2.09 2.86
N LEU A 42 14.93 3.41 3.01
CA LEU A 42 13.72 4.07 3.47
C LEU A 42 12.57 3.90 2.46
N GLU A 43 12.83 4.09 1.17
CA GLU A 43 11.84 3.81 0.12
C GLU A 43 11.37 2.35 0.15
N LEU A 44 12.30 1.40 0.35
CA LEU A 44 12.02 -0.01 0.42
C LEU A 44 11.08 -0.34 1.59
N VAL A 45 11.41 0.11 2.80
CA VAL A 45 10.61 -0.17 4.01
C VAL A 45 9.26 0.52 4.00
N LEU A 46 9.09 1.58 3.22
CA LEU A 46 7.82 2.29 3.01
C LEU A 46 6.97 1.73 1.85
N GLY A 47 7.27 0.51 1.37
CA GLY A 47 6.47 -0.15 0.35
C GLY A 47 6.90 0.12 -1.09
N GLY A 48 8.09 0.71 -1.29
CA GLY A 48 8.69 0.90 -2.61
C GLY A 48 8.91 -0.44 -3.35
N ARG A 49 9.11 -0.36 -4.66
CA ARG A 49 9.36 -1.55 -5.49
C ARG A 49 10.70 -2.19 -5.08
N ALA A 50 10.71 -3.49 -4.99
CA ALA A 50 11.90 -4.28 -4.71
C ALA A 50 12.00 -5.48 -5.66
N ASP A 51 13.22 -5.79 -6.05
CA ASP A 51 13.59 -7.01 -6.76
C ASP A 51 14.88 -7.60 -6.14
N SER A 52 15.36 -8.70 -6.67
CA SER A 52 16.56 -9.38 -6.16
C SER A 52 17.83 -8.52 -6.23
N SER A 53 17.88 -7.50 -7.09
CA SER A 53 19.06 -6.65 -7.27
C SER A 53 19.37 -5.76 -6.07
N VAL A 54 18.40 -5.60 -5.15
CA VAL A 54 18.64 -4.86 -3.90
C VAL A 54 19.42 -5.68 -2.87
N VAL A 55 19.45 -7.00 -3.03
CA VAL A 55 20.15 -7.89 -2.09
C VAL A 55 21.66 -7.84 -2.39
N ARG A 56 22.46 -7.72 -1.32
CA ARG A 56 23.91 -7.73 -1.41
C ARG A 56 24.40 -9.04 -2.04
N ASP A 57 25.40 -8.96 -2.91
CA ASP A 57 26.02 -10.13 -3.52
C ASP A 57 26.52 -11.12 -2.46
N GLY A 58 26.13 -12.39 -2.63
CA GLY A 58 26.46 -13.46 -1.69
C GLY A 58 25.56 -13.57 -0.47
N ALA A 59 24.65 -12.61 -0.24
CA ALA A 59 23.66 -12.68 0.84
C ALA A 59 22.40 -13.42 0.38
N LYS A 60 21.71 -14.07 1.31
CA LYS A 60 20.44 -14.78 1.05
C LYS A 60 19.26 -13.82 1.01
N GLU A 61 19.30 -12.78 1.84
CA GLU A 61 18.26 -11.77 1.93
C GLU A 61 18.82 -10.43 2.40
N ALA A 62 18.13 -9.36 2.02
CA ALA A 62 18.26 -8.03 2.56
C ALA A 62 17.13 -7.74 3.54
N GLU A 63 17.44 -7.04 4.62
CA GLU A 63 16.46 -6.61 5.61
C GLU A 63 16.60 -5.12 5.89
N VAL A 64 15.47 -4.44 5.98
CA VAL A 64 15.37 -3.05 6.44
C VAL A 64 14.30 -2.96 7.52
N GLU A 65 14.65 -2.29 8.61
CA GLU A 65 13.76 -1.98 9.72
C GLU A 65 13.80 -0.48 10.00
N ALA A 66 12.62 0.13 10.17
CA ALA A 66 12.48 1.55 10.51
C ALA A 66 11.52 1.72 11.69
N ASP A 67 11.95 2.49 12.71
CA ASP A 67 11.12 2.86 13.84
C ASP A 67 10.65 4.31 13.70
N PHE A 68 9.33 4.49 13.63
CA PHE A 68 8.66 5.79 13.51
C PHE A 68 8.05 6.28 14.84
N GLY A 69 8.61 5.85 15.97
CA GLY A 69 8.13 6.29 17.27
C GLY A 69 6.81 5.61 17.69
N GLY A 70 6.87 4.28 17.81
CA GLY A 70 5.73 3.43 18.17
C GLY A 70 5.15 2.63 17.01
N THR A 71 5.60 2.91 15.79
CA THR A 71 5.31 2.08 14.61
C THR A 71 6.64 1.56 14.06
N VAL A 72 6.91 0.29 14.24
CA VAL A 72 8.08 -0.38 13.71
C VAL A 72 7.69 -1.08 12.41
N VAL A 73 8.36 -0.73 11.34
CA VAL A 73 8.15 -1.31 10.01
C VAL A 73 9.37 -2.11 9.60
N ARG A 74 9.19 -3.36 9.21
CA ARG A 74 10.27 -4.24 8.75
C ARG A 74 9.93 -4.83 7.40
N ARG A 75 10.92 -4.91 6.54
CA ARG A 75 10.80 -5.53 5.23
C ARG A 75 12.00 -6.37 4.89
N THR A 76 11.77 -7.57 4.35
CA THR A 76 12.82 -8.43 3.79
C THR A 76 12.61 -8.67 2.30
N VAL A 77 13.72 -8.85 1.59
CA VAL A 77 13.74 -9.23 0.17
C VAL A 77 14.78 -10.33 0.02
N THR A 78 14.38 -11.49 -0.51
CA THR A 78 15.31 -12.60 -0.73
C THR A 78 16.04 -12.48 -2.07
N ALA A 79 17.13 -13.19 -2.24
CA ALA A 79 17.90 -13.26 -3.49
C ALA A 79 17.04 -13.80 -4.67
N GLU A 80 15.96 -14.54 -4.40
CA GLU A 80 14.98 -14.99 -5.40
C GLU A 80 13.91 -13.93 -5.72
N GLY A 81 13.98 -12.74 -5.11
CA GLY A 81 13.06 -11.63 -5.34
C GLY A 81 11.74 -11.71 -4.55
N ARG A 82 11.62 -12.66 -3.59
CA ARG A 82 10.45 -12.70 -2.70
C ARG A 82 10.55 -11.59 -1.66
N SER A 83 9.45 -10.91 -1.41
CA SER A 83 9.40 -9.82 -0.42
C SER A 83 8.33 -10.08 0.63
N ARG A 84 8.67 -9.78 1.89
CA ARG A 84 7.76 -9.86 3.04
C ARG A 84 7.83 -8.56 3.84
N ALA A 85 6.72 -8.18 4.45
CA ALA A 85 6.62 -6.96 5.23
C ALA A 85 5.90 -7.20 6.56
N TRP A 86 6.28 -6.44 7.57
CA TRP A 86 5.68 -6.46 8.91
C TRP A 86 5.53 -5.05 9.44
N VAL A 87 4.47 -4.83 10.19
CA VAL A 87 4.21 -3.63 10.99
C VAL A 87 3.94 -4.07 12.41
N ASN A 88 4.76 -3.63 13.37
CA ASN A 88 4.71 -4.05 14.78
C ASN A 88 4.64 -5.59 14.93
N ASP A 89 5.52 -6.30 14.18
CA ASP A 89 5.62 -7.76 14.10
C ASP A 89 4.42 -8.50 13.44
N GLU A 90 3.37 -7.80 13.04
CA GLU A 90 2.28 -8.37 12.26
C GLU A 90 2.62 -8.36 10.76
N SER A 91 2.43 -9.50 10.08
CA SER A 91 2.67 -9.61 8.65
C SER A 91 1.61 -8.85 7.86
N VAL A 92 2.04 -7.97 6.96
CA VAL A 92 1.15 -7.12 6.15
C VAL A 92 1.44 -7.27 4.66
N ALA A 93 0.45 -6.95 3.82
CA ALA A 93 0.66 -6.86 2.38
C ALA A 93 1.51 -5.63 2.03
N VAL A 94 2.33 -5.73 0.97
CA VAL A 94 3.15 -4.59 0.51
C VAL A 94 2.29 -3.39 0.08
N SER A 95 1.08 -3.63 -0.39
CA SER A 95 0.10 -2.58 -0.70
C SER A 95 -0.32 -1.78 0.53
N GLU A 96 -0.57 -2.46 1.64
CA GLU A 96 -0.90 -1.82 2.93
C GLU A 96 0.30 -1.04 3.47
N LEU A 97 1.49 -1.62 3.33
CA LEU A 97 2.73 -0.94 3.70
C LEU A 97 2.94 0.35 2.92
N LYS A 98 2.63 0.35 1.62
CA LYS A 98 2.71 1.54 0.77
C LYS A 98 1.74 2.63 1.21
N GLU A 99 0.54 2.26 1.60
CA GLU A 99 -0.47 3.20 2.10
C GLU A 99 -0.08 3.79 3.46
N LEU A 100 0.45 2.96 4.35
CA LEU A 100 1.02 3.41 5.62
C LEU A 100 2.21 4.35 5.39
N GLY A 101 3.11 3.99 4.47
CA GLY A 101 4.32 4.76 4.13
C GLY A 101 4.00 6.18 3.69
N ARG A 102 2.96 6.39 2.89
CA ARG A 102 2.49 7.72 2.47
C ARG A 102 2.06 8.62 3.62
N ARG A 103 1.67 8.04 4.74
CA ARG A 103 1.25 8.79 5.95
C ARG A 103 2.43 9.08 6.88
N LEU A 104 3.46 8.24 6.85
CA LEU A 104 4.61 8.33 7.75
C LEU A 104 5.69 9.28 7.26
N VAL A 105 5.99 9.25 5.94
CA VAL A 105 7.12 9.98 5.36
C VAL A 105 6.77 10.50 3.97
N ASP A 106 7.21 11.70 3.68
CA ASP A 106 7.23 12.24 2.34
C ASP A 106 8.68 12.37 1.85
N ILE A 107 8.99 11.73 0.71
CA ILE A 107 10.35 11.69 0.15
C ILE A 107 10.38 12.59 -1.08
N HIS A 108 11.17 13.65 -1.02
CA HIS A 108 11.39 14.58 -2.12
C HIS A 108 12.75 14.33 -2.77
N GLY A 109 12.75 14.03 -4.06
CA GLY A 109 13.98 13.80 -4.81
C GLY A 109 13.74 13.69 -6.32
N PRO A 110 14.79 13.56 -7.13
CA PRO A 110 14.69 13.52 -8.59
C PRO A 110 13.84 12.37 -9.15
N ARG A 111 13.55 11.37 -8.33
CA ARG A 111 12.73 10.19 -8.67
C ARG A 111 11.56 10.00 -7.72
N ALA A 112 11.33 10.94 -6.80
CA ALA A 112 10.26 10.85 -5.82
C ALA A 112 8.90 10.99 -6.49
N ASN A 113 7.98 10.13 -6.11
CA ASN A 113 6.58 10.27 -6.46
C ASN A 113 6.08 11.61 -5.92
N GLN A 114 5.69 12.48 -6.82
CA GLN A 114 5.20 13.81 -6.49
C GLN A 114 3.74 13.67 -6.03
N ASN A 115 3.52 13.19 -4.81
CA ASN A 115 2.17 13.12 -4.21
C ASN A 115 1.47 14.50 -4.29
N ILE A 116 2.26 15.57 -4.30
CA ILE A 116 1.74 16.94 -4.44
C ILE A 116 1.03 17.20 -5.78
N LEU A 117 1.21 16.37 -6.78
CA LEU A 117 0.50 16.46 -8.06
C LEU A 117 -0.86 15.74 -8.04
N GLU A 118 -1.12 14.93 -7.02
CA GLU A 118 -2.40 14.26 -6.86
C GLU A 118 -3.40 15.24 -6.20
N GLU A 119 -4.54 15.49 -6.85
CA GLU A 119 -5.57 16.43 -6.37
C GLU A 119 -6.07 16.11 -4.96
N ASP A 120 -6.26 14.82 -4.66
CA ASP A 120 -6.68 14.36 -3.34
C ASP A 120 -5.65 14.65 -2.25
N PHE A 121 -4.36 14.53 -2.58
CA PHE A 121 -3.29 14.88 -1.65
C PHE A 121 -3.22 16.39 -1.42
N GLN A 122 -3.37 17.21 -2.47
CA GLN A 122 -3.41 18.67 -2.36
C GLN A 122 -4.56 19.11 -1.45
N ARG A 123 -5.76 18.58 -1.70
CA ARG A 123 -6.95 18.89 -0.90
C ARG A 123 -6.76 18.50 0.57
N THR A 124 -6.33 17.26 0.82
CA THR A 124 -6.12 16.78 2.19
C THR A 124 -5.04 17.58 2.93
N THR A 125 -3.99 18.00 2.22
CA THR A 125 -2.92 18.82 2.78
C THR A 125 -3.42 20.21 3.12
N LEU A 126 -4.21 20.82 2.24
CA LEU A 126 -4.81 22.14 2.46
C LEU A 126 -5.80 22.11 3.65
N ASP A 127 -6.65 21.09 3.71
CA ASP A 127 -7.61 20.91 4.80
C ASP A 127 -6.90 20.75 6.16
N ARG A 128 -5.80 19.98 6.17
CA ARG A 128 -4.97 19.79 7.37
C ARG A 128 -4.29 21.11 7.79
N PHE A 129 -3.73 21.84 6.84
CA PHE A 129 -3.11 23.15 7.10
C PHE A 129 -4.12 24.16 7.62
N GLY A 130 -5.33 24.18 7.04
CA GLY A 130 -6.42 25.05 7.46
C GLY A 130 -7.11 24.63 8.76
N GLY A 131 -6.75 23.48 9.35
CA GLY A 131 -7.38 22.97 10.57
C GLY A 131 -8.86 22.62 10.39
N VAL A 132 -9.29 22.30 9.16
CA VAL A 132 -10.68 22.01 8.84
C VAL A 132 -11.09 20.66 9.42
N GLY A 133 -12.06 20.66 10.33
CA GLY A 133 -12.61 19.45 10.92
C GLY A 133 -13.55 18.71 9.97
N LEU A 134 -13.04 17.76 9.21
CA LEU A 134 -13.80 17.03 8.19
C LEU A 134 -14.61 15.83 8.73
N SER A 135 -14.54 15.50 10.01
CA SER A 135 -15.12 14.26 10.58
C SER A 135 -16.63 14.11 10.28
N LYS A 136 -17.40 15.18 10.46
CA LYS A 136 -18.85 15.18 10.18
C LYS A 136 -19.14 15.03 8.69
N TYR A 137 -18.38 15.76 7.86
CA TYR A 137 -18.50 15.67 6.40
C TYR A 137 -18.15 14.27 5.90
N SER A 138 -17.02 13.71 6.35
CA SER A 138 -16.58 12.37 5.94
C SER A 138 -17.56 11.28 6.31
N ALA A 139 -18.19 11.38 7.51
CA ALA A 139 -19.22 10.44 7.92
C ALA A 139 -20.46 10.53 7.00
N ALA A 140 -21.00 11.73 6.80
CA ALA A 140 -22.17 11.94 5.95
C ALA A 140 -21.90 11.57 4.47
N TYR A 141 -20.71 11.89 3.96
CA TYR A 141 -20.30 11.52 2.60
C TYR A 141 -20.14 10.01 2.44
N GLY A 142 -19.59 9.32 3.45
CA GLY A 142 -19.47 7.87 3.46
C GLY A 142 -20.84 7.17 3.43
N GLU A 143 -21.80 7.64 4.20
CA GLU A 143 -23.17 7.13 4.17
C GLU A 143 -23.85 7.39 2.82
N TRP A 144 -23.74 8.61 2.30
CA TRP A 144 -24.28 8.93 0.99
C TRP A 144 -23.69 8.05 -0.11
N ARG A 145 -22.37 7.88 -0.14
CA ARG A 145 -21.69 7.07 -1.14
C ARG A 145 -22.12 5.60 -1.07
N LYS A 146 -22.20 5.05 0.13
CA LYS A 146 -22.70 3.68 0.33
C LYS A 146 -24.10 3.48 -0.25
N THR A 147 -25.01 4.41 0.04
CA THR A 147 -26.37 4.35 -0.48
C THR A 147 -26.41 4.54 -2.01
N ALA A 148 -25.56 5.42 -2.56
CA ALA A 148 -25.46 5.62 -4.01
C ALA A 148 -24.92 4.36 -4.72
N ASP A 149 -23.91 3.70 -4.13
CA ASP A 149 -23.37 2.45 -4.68
C ASP A 149 -24.39 1.30 -4.59
N GLU A 150 -25.20 1.23 -3.52
CA GLU A 150 -26.33 0.28 -3.43
C GLU A 150 -27.37 0.51 -4.51
N ILE A 151 -27.77 1.77 -4.74
CA ILE A 151 -28.72 2.11 -5.83
C ILE A 151 -28.13 1.70 -7.18
N ALA A 152 -26.88 2.07 -7.46
CA ALA A 152 -26.24 1.71 -8.73
C ALA A 152 -26.13 0.19 -8.93
N SER A 153 -25.91 -0.59 -7.86
CA SER A 153 -25.89 -2.06 -7.94
C SER A 153 -27.25 -2.66 -8.24
N LEU A 154 -28.33 -2.02 -7.76
CA LEU A 154 -29.70 -2.45 -8.05
C LEU A 154 -30.15 -2.05 -9.46
N GLU A 155 -29.70 -0.90 -9.96
CA GLU A 155 -30.00 -0.43 -11.32
C GLU A 155 -29.16 -1.12 -12.40
N GLY A 156 -27.94 -1.56 -12.07
CA GLY A 156 -27.01 -2.23 -13.00
C GLY A 156 -27.17 -3.75 -13.10
N GLY A 157 -28.03 -4.37 -12.28
CA GLY A 157 -28.43 -5.75 -12.43
C GLY A 157 -29.30 -5.92 -13.68
N ALA A 158 -29.19 -7.07 -14.37
CA ALA A 158 -30.17 -7.45 -15.39
C ALA A 158 -31.57 -7.22 -14.80
N SER A 159 -32.45 -6.56 -15.57
CA SER A 159 -33.76 -6.20 -15.02
C SER A 159 -34.41 -7.49 -14.48
N VAL A 160 -35.05 -7.39 -13.33
CA VAL A 160 -35.76 -8.57 -12.75
C VAL A 160 -36.65 -9.19 -13.78
N GLU A 161 -37.15 -8.42 -14.74
CA GLU A 161 -37.95 -8.85 -15.89
C GLU A 161 -37.10 -9.71 -16.83
N ASP A 162 -35.85 -9.36 -17.15
CA ASP A 162 -34.97 -10.18 -18.03
C ASP A 162 -34.65 -11.54 -17.37
N GLU A 163 -34.42 -11.53 -16.05
CA GLU A 163 -34.15 -12.75 -15.28
C GLU A 163 -35.37 -13.65 -15.19
N ILE A 164 -36.59 -13.09 -15.00
CA ILE A 164 -37.85 -13.79 -15.04
C ILE A 164 -38.10 -14.38 -16.43
N ASP A 165 -37.85 -13.66 -17.48
CA ASP A 165 -38.07 -14.13 -18.85
C ASP A 165 -37.05 -15.23 -19.23
N LEU A 166 -35.80 -15.14 -18.79
CA LEU A 166 -34.83 -16.22 -18.93
C LEU A 166 -35.24 -17.48 -18.18
N LEU A 167 -35.71 -17.33 -16.93
CA LEU A 167 -36.21 -18.48 -16.14
C LEU A 167 -37.45 -19.10 -16.75
N LYS A 168 -38.40 -18.33 -17.27
CA LYS A 168 -39.59 -18.84 -17.99
C LYS A 168 -39.18 -19.62 -19.24
N PHE A 169 -38.20 -19.10 -20.00
CA PHE A 169 -37.67 -19.80 -21.17
C PHE A 169 -37.07 -21.15 -20.80
N GLN A 170 -36.20 -21.17 -19.74
CA GLN A 170 -35.59 -22.42 -19.26
C GLN A 170 -36.60 -23.44 -18.74
N VAL A 171 -37.64 -23.00 -18.04
CA VAL A 171 -38.72 -23.88 -17.59
C VAL A 171 -39.46 -24.45 -18.78
N GLY A 172 -39.78 -23.65 -19.81
CA GLY A 172 -40.42 -24.12 -21.04
C GLY A 172 -39.59 -25.18 -21.78
N GLU A 173 -38.27 -25.00 -21.90
CA GLU A 173 -37.39 -26.01 -22.51
C GLU A 173 -37.38 -27.33 -21.71
N LEU A 174 -37.40 -27.27 -20.37
CA LEU A 174 -37.46 -28.46 -19.52
C LEU A 174 -38.80 -29.20 -19.62
N GLU A 175 -39.91 -28.46 -19.73
CA GLU A 175 -41.25 -29.03 -19.93
C GLU A 175 -41.37 -29.70 -21.30
N GLU A 176 -40.88 -29.06 -22.38
CA GLU A 176 -40.85 -29.62 -23.72
C GLU A 176 -39.98 -30.88 -23.83
N ALA A 177 -38.85 -30.89 -23.12
CA ALA A 177 -37.95 -32.04 -23.08
C ALA A 177 -38.54 -33.26 -22.35
N ASN A 178 -39.68 -33.08 -21.64
CA ASN A 178 -40.43 -34.13 -20.96
C ASN A 178 -39.57 -35.10 -20.13
N VAL A 179 -38.61 -34.50 -19.36
CA VAL A 179 -37.66 -35.23 -18.54
C VAL A 179 -38.40 -35.90 -17.37
N THR A 180 -38.74 -37.16 -17.52
CA THR A 180 -39.23 -37.97 -16.41
C THR A 180 -38.04 -38.59 -15.67
N PHE A 181 -37.93 -38.32 -14.38
CA PHE A 181 -37.00 -39.05 -13.52
C PHE A 181 -37.46 -40.50 -13.44
N GLY A 182 -36.72 -41.41 -14.06
CA GLY A 182 -36.87 -42.83 -13.84
C GLY A 182 -36.37 -43.18 -12.45
N PHE A 183 -37.20 -43.73 -11.60
CA PHE A 183 -36.84 -44.42 -10.38
C PHE A 183 -36.44 -45.85 -10.69
#